data_d8e9cacc6d79b3834a7d780bab40fa19
#
_entry.id   d8e9cacc6d79b3834a7d780bab40fa19
#
_cell.length_a   1.000
_cell.length_b   1.000
_cell.length_c   1.000
_cell.angle_alpha   90.00
_cell.angle_beta   90.00
_cell.angle_gamma   90.00
#
_symmetry.space_group_name_H-M   'P 1'
#
loop_
_entity.id
_entity.type
_entity.pdbx_description
1 polymer ?
#
loop_
_entity_poly.entity_id
_entity_poly.type
_entity_poly.pdbx_seq_one_letter_code
_entity_poly.pdbx_strand_id
1 'polypeptide(L)'
;MESAKGKLGVMCVGLGAVTTTFMTGVLMARKGLAKPVGSMTQYDKIRVGRGKDKKYLHYGEIVPLTSLDDIVFGAWDVYPANAYESALNAEVLKDRDIEPVRDELKAIVPMKAAFDRNYAKRLDGDNVKDCKTRWDMVEALREDIRRFKAENNCDRIVVIWAASTEIYVPVDEEVHGTLAALEAAMKANDTEHVAPSMCYAYAALAEGAPFIMGAPNTTVDIPAMWEMAEKTKMPIAGKDFKTGQTLVKSGFAPIIGTRCLGLSGWFSTNILGNRDGLVLDEPANFHTKEVSKLSTLESILVPEEQPDLYTDYYHKVRINYYPPRNDNKEGWDNIDIFGWMGYPMQIKINFLCRDSILAAPLLLDLVLLSDLAARKGRYGTQRFLSFFLKSPMHDYTQGEVPINHLFQQYVMLKNAIREMGGYEADEEID
;
A
#
# COMPACT_ATOMS: atom_id res chain seq x y z
N MET A 1 -8.44 -22.00 -14.17
CA MET A 1 -8.51 -21.03 -15.30
C MET A 1 -7.10 -20.83 -15.81
N GLU A 2 -6.87 -20.54 -17.09
CA GLU A 2 -5.53 -20.20 -17.58
C GLU A 2 -5.09 -18.85 -17.02
N SER A 3 -3.79 -18.70 -16.71
CA SER A 3 -3.20 -17.44 -16.28
C SER A 3 -3.36 -16.35 -17.36
N ALA A 4 -3.22 -15.09 -16.97
CA ALA A 4 -3.22 -13.98 -17.92
C ALA A 4 -2.05 -14.15 -18.90
N LYS A 5 -2.30 -13.92 -20.19
CA LYS A 5 -1.25 -13.96 -21.21
C LYS A 5 -0.39 -12.70 -21.17
N GLY A 6 0.88 -12.85 -21.47
CA GLY A 6 1.83 -11.77 -21.63
C GLY A 6 2.47 -11.31 -20.32
N LYS A 7 3.57 -10.58 -20.44
CA LYS A 7 4.38 -10.13 -19.32
C LYS A 7 3.80 -8.90 -18.61
N LEU A 8 3.88 -8.91 -17.30
CA LEU A 8 3.53 -7.79 -16.43
C LEU A 8 4.80 -7.13 -15.90
N GLY A 9 5.05 -5.91 -16.32
CA GLY A 9 6.09 -5.06 -15.71
C GLY A 9 5.58 -4.48 -14.38
N VAL A 10 6.32 -4.71 -13.32
CA VAL A 10 6.07 -4.15 -11.98
C VAL A 10 7.16 -3.16 -11.68
N MET A 11 6.79 -1.88 -11.73
CA MET A 11 7.71 -0.77 -11.52
C MET A 11 7.52 -0.20 -10.12
N CYS A 12 8.51 -0.42 -9.26
CA CYS A 12 8.47 0.02 -7.87
C CYS A 12 9.13 1.39 -7.71
N VAL A 13 8.45 2.32 -7.06
CA VAL A 13 9.07 3.56 -6.60
C VAL A 13 9.68 3.28 -5.23
N GLY A 14 11.01 3.34 -5.14
CA GLY A 14 11.79 2.91 -3.99
C GLY A 14 12.26 1.45 -4.10
N LEU A 15 13.58 1.24 -4.04
CA LEU A 15 14.24 -0.07 -4.06
C LEU A 15 14.84 -0.40 -2.67
N GLY A 16 14.07 -0.09 -1.62
CA GLY A 16 14.47 -0.32 -0.23
C GLY A 16 14.03 -1.69 0.31
N ALA A 17 13.92 -1.77 1.64
CA ALA A 17 13.65 -2.99 2.40
C ALA A 17 12.41 -3.76 1.92
N VAL A 18 11.28 -3.09 1.77
CA VAL A 18 10.01 -3.73 1.35
C VAL A 18 10.11 -4.27 -0.07
N THR A 19 10.57 -3.43 -1.00
CA THR A 19 10.66 -3.79 -2.43
C THR A 19 11.63 -4.94 -2.67
N THR A 20 12.81 -4.92 -2.06
CA THR A 20 13.80 -6.00 -2.22
C THR A 20 13.32 -7.30 -1.59
N THR A 21 12.61 -7.25 -0.45
CA THR A 21 11.97 -8.41 0.18
C THR A 21 10.89 -9.00 -0.74
N PHE A 22 10.06 -8.16 -1.34
CA PHE A 22 9.04 -8.56 -2.31
C PHE A 22 9.65 -9.24 -3.54
N MET A 23 10.62 -8.59 -4.19
CA MET A 23 11.30 -9.13 -5.38
C MET A 23 11.99 -10.46 -5.09
N THR A 24 12.77 -10.53 -4.00
CA THR A 24 13.43 -11.75 -3.56
C THR A 24 12.43 -12.88 -3.31
N GLY A 25 11.32 -12.60 -2.61
CA GLY A 25 10.28 -13.58 -2.32
C GLY A 25 9.63 -14.17 -3.57
N VAL A 26 9.33 -13.33 -4.57
CA VAL A 26 8.77 -13.78 -5.85
C VAL A 26 9.79 -14.61 -6.63
N LEU A 27 11.06 -14.18 -6.73
CA LEU A 27 12.12 -14.91 -7.42
C LEU A 27 12.41 -16.26 -6.76
N MET A 28 12.42 -16.33 -5.43
CA MET A 28 12.56 -17.56 -4.67
C MET A 28 11.35 -18.50 -4.89
N ALA A 29 10.15 -17.96 -4.96
CA ALA A 29 8.94 -18.75 -5.23
C ALA A 29 8.96 -19.35 -6.64
N ARG A 30 9.41 -18.62 -7.65
CA ARG A 30 9.61 -19.12 -9.03
C ARG A 30 10.54 -20.34 -9.08
N LYS A 31 11.59 -20.32 -8.26
CA LYS A 31 12.56 -21.44 -8.15
C LYS A 31 12.06 -22.57 -7.26
N GLY A 32 10.87 -22.46 -6.66
CA GLY A 32 10.34 -23.44 -5.71
C GLY A 32 11.12 -23.51 -4.37
N LEU A 33 11.95 -22.48 -4.09
CA LEU A 33 12.80 -22.41 -2.90
C LEU A 33 12.10 -21.77 -1.70
N ALA A 34 11.05 -20.99 -1.94
CA ALA A 34 10.21 -20.39 -0.89
C ALA A 34 8.73 -20.48 -1.27
N LYS A 35 7.88 -20.40 -0.25
CA LYS A 35 6.44 -20.32 -0.45
C LYS A 35 5.98 -18.89 -0.22
N PRO A 36 5.09 -18.32 -1.06
CA PRO A 36 4.60 -16.95 -0.93
C PRO A 36 3.56 -16.80 0.20
N VAL A 37 3.93 -17.22 1.42
CA VAL A 37 3.07 -17.16 2.62
C VAL A 37 2.71 -15.70 2.92
N GLY A 38 1.45 -15.46 3.25
CA GLY A 38 0.90 -14.12 3.49
C GLY A 38 0.26 -13.48 2.27
N SER A 39 0.50 -14.01 1.05
CA SER A 39 -0.22 -13.57 -0.14
C SER A 39 -1.58 -14.27 -0.25
N MET A 40 -2.65 -13.47 -0.31
CA MET A 40 -4.02 -13.95 -0.48
C MET A 40 -4.20 -14.61 -1.85
N THR A 41 -3.69 -13.99 -2.90
CA THR A 41 -3.81 -14.48 -4.26
C THR A 41 -3.13 -15.84 -4.49
N GLN A 42 -2.14 -16.19 -3.64
CA GLN A 42 -1.35 -17.42 -3.76
C GLN A 42 -1.79 -18.52 -2.78
N TYR A 43 -2.37 -18.14 -1.64
CA TYR A 43 -2.65 -19.07 -0.56
C TYR A 43 -4.12 -19.23 -0.21
N ASP A 44 -4.88 -18.15 -0.30
CA ASP A 44 -6.26 -18.16 0.17
C ASP A 44 -7.21 -18.81 -0.83
N LYS A 45 -8.35 -19.21 -0.33
CA LYS A 45 -9.46 -19.79 -1.10
C LYS A 45 -10.71 -18.98 -0.88
N ILE A 46 -11.51 -18.94 -1.93
CA ILE A 46 -12.80 -18.26 -1.93
C ILE A 46 -13.89 -19.32 -2.08
N ARG A 47 -14.86 -19.26 -1.18
CA ARG A 47 -16.07 -20.06 -1.28
C ARG A 47 -16.90 -19.58 -2.47
N VAL A 48 -17.30 -20.50 -3.33
CA VAL A 48 -18.25 -20.26 -4.43
C VAL A 48 -19.37 -21.29 -4.36
N GLY A 49 -20.57 -20.90 -4.77
CA GLY A 49 -21.78 -21.73 -4.68
C GLY A 49 -22.34 -21.82 -3.25
N ARG A 50 -23.53 -22.42 -3.13
CA ARG A 50 -24.27 -22.54 -1.86
C ARG A 50 -24.70 -23.98 -1.60
N GLY A 51 -24.94 -24.31 -0.35
CA GLY A 51 -25.45 -25.61 0.06
C GLY A 51 -24.56 -26.76 -0.38
N LYS A 52 -25.11 -27.71 -1.17
CA LYS A 52 -24.40 -28.89 -1.66
C LYS A 52 -23.39 -28.58 -2.78
N ASP A 53 -23.55 -27.44 -3.47
CA ASP A 53 -22.68 -27.02 -4.56
C ASP A 53 -21.52 -26.14 -4.10
N LYS A 54 -21.37 -25.96 -2.80
CA LYS A 54 -20.29 -25.21 -2.13
C LYS A 54 -18.93 -25.79 -2.47
N LYS A 55 -18.03 -24.92 -2.99
CA LYS A 55 -16.62 -25.24 -3.29
C LYS A 55 -15.72 -24.14 -2.76
N TYR A 56 -14.47 -24.50 -2.46
CA TYR A 56 -13.41 -23.56 -2.12
C TYR A 56 -12.34 -23.59 -3.19
N LEU A 57 -12.24 -22.50 -3.93
CA LEU A 57 -11.33 -22.37 -5.08
C LEU A 57 -10.22 -21.36 -4.76
N HIS A 58 -9.01 -21.61 -5.23
CA HIS A 58 -7.95 -20.61 -5.21
C HIS A 58 -8.28 -19.44 -6.16
N TYR A 59 -7.74 -18.27 -5.90
CA TYR A 59 -7.95 -17.07 -6.72
C TYR A 59 -7.70 -17.34 -8.21
N GLY A 60 -6.59 -18.00 -8.55
CA GLY A 60 -6.25 -18.34 -9.93
C GLY A 60 -7.20 -19.35 -10.61
N GLU A 61 -8.04 -20.05 -9.85
CA GLU A 61 -9.10 -20.92 -10.38
C GLU A 61 -10.37 -20.13 -10.73
N ILE A 62 -10.55 -18.94 -10.10
CA ILE A 62 -11.73 -18.07 -10.27
C ILE A 62 -11.46 -16.99 -11.32
N VAL A 63 -10.28 -16.37 -11.29
CA VAL A 63 -9.90 -15.25 -12.16
C VAL A 63 -8.52 -15.48 -12.79
N PRO A 64 -8.27 -14.98 -14.01
CA PRO A 64 -7.00 -15.17 -14.69
C PRO A 64 -5.94 -14.22 -14.12
N LEU A 65 -5.29 -14.59 -13.02
CA LEU A 65 -4.15 -13.86 -12.47
C LEU A 65 -2.92 -13.99 -13.38
N THR A 66 -2.05 -12.99 -13.35
CA THR A 66 -0.72 -13.08 -13.98
C THR A 66 0.13 -14.09 -13.19
N SER A 67 0.81 -15.00 -13.92
CA SER A 67 1.75 -15.95 -13.30
C SER A 67 2.92 -15.20 -12.66
N LEU A 68 3.46 -15.72 -11.57
CA LEU A 68 4.68 -15.16 -10.99
C LEU A 68 5.84 -15.17 -12.00
N ASP A 69 5.90 -16.14 -12.90
CA ASP A 69 6.93 -16.26 -13.94
C ASP A 69 6.86 -15.15 -15.00
N ASP A 70 5.69 -14.56 -15.18
CA ASP A 70 5.44 -13.50 -16.17
C ASP A 70 5.65 -12.07 -15.59
N ILE A 71 6.04 -11.93 -14.33
CA ILE A 71 6.37 -10.64 -13.73
C ILE A 71 7.78 -10.21 -14.10
N VAL A 72 7.97 -8.98 -14.52
CA VAL A 72 9.27 -8.35 -14.76
C VAL A 72 9.41 -7.15 -13.83
N PHE A 73 10.50 -7.08 -13.09
CA PHE A 73 10.72 -6.02 -12.10
C PHE A 73 11.54 -4.86 -12.65
N GLY A 74 11.10 -3.64 -12.33
CA GLY A 74 11.85 -2.39 -12.48
C GLY A 74 11.69 -1.54 -11.24
N ALA A 75 12.58 -0.57 -11.06
CA ALA A 75 12.49 0.36 -9.93
C ALA A 75 13.07 1.73 -10.25
N TRP A 76 12.66 2.74 -9.49
CA TRP A 76 13.35 4.02 -9.34
C TRP A 76 13.82 4.13 -7.89
N ASP A 77 15.02 4.62 -7.69
CA ASP A 77 15.52 4.92 -6.35
C ASP A 77 16.50 6.11 -6.38
N VAL A 78 16.58 6.84 -5.27
CA VAL A 78 17.57 7.91 -5.07
C VAL A 78 18.99 7.38 -4.85
N TYR A 79 19.12 6.09 -4.53
CA TYR A 79 20.41 5.40 -4.41
C TYR A 79 20.66 4.51 -5.63
N PRO A 80 21.89 4.45 -6.16
CA PRO A 80 22.19 3.70 -7.38
C PRO A 80 22.38 2.19 -7.18
N ALA A 81 22.34 1.70 -5.94
CA ALA A 81 22.53 0.29 -5.60
C ALA A 81 21.49 -0.60 -6.30
N ASN A 82 21.92 -1.69 -6.93
CA ASN A 82 21.01 -2.67 -7.52
C ASN A 82 20.21 -3.43 -6.45
N ALA A 83 19.22 -4.22 -6.86
CA ALA A 83 18.34 -4.89 -5.91
C ALA A 83 19.05 -5.89 -5.00
N TYR A 84 20.16 -6.50 -5.44
CA TYR A 84 20.96 -7.39 -4.60
C TYR A 84 21.68 -6.61 -3.49
N GLU A 85 22.39 -5.55 -3.85
CA GLU A 85 23.07 -4.67 -2.89
C GLU A 85 22.09 -4.02 -1.92
N SER A 86 20.96 -3.58 -2.43
CA SER A 86 19.88 -2.98 -1.61
C SER A 86 19.27 -4.00 -0.65
N ALA A 87 19.11 -5.27 -1.04
CA ALA A 87 18.62 -6.33 -0.17
C ALA A 87 19.60 -6.64 0.96
N LEU A 88 20.90 -6.67 0.66
CA LEU A 88 21.94 -6.84 1.69
C LEU A 88 21.96 -5.66 2.66
N ASN A 89 21.92 -4.43 2.13
CA ASN A 89 21.92 -3.20 2.95
C ASN A 89 20.67 -3.05 3.83
N ALA A 90 19.55 -3.61 3.41
CA ALA A 90 18.30 -3.56 4.16
C ALA A 90 18.29 -4.50 5.37
N GLU A 91 19.12 -5.53 5.40
CA GLU A 91 19.25 -6.52 6.49
C GLU A 91 17.91 -7.20 6.91
N VAL A 92 16.94 -7.26 6.00
CA VAL A 92 15.64 -7.91 6.24
C VAL A 92 15.78 -9.41 6.08
N LEU A 93 16.36 -9.84 4.97
CA LEU A 93 16.54 -11.24 4.60
C LEU A 93 17.96 -11.70 4.99
N LYS A 94 18.12 -12.99 5.17
CA LYS A 94 19.44 -13.60 5.40
C LYS A 94 20.11 -13.91 4.04
N ASP A 95 21.43 -13.97 4.01
CA ASP A 95 22.20 -14.29 2.81
C ASP A 95 21.70 -15.55 2.11
N ARG A 96 21.37 -16.61 2.87
CA ARG A 96 20.83 -17.86 2.33
C ARG A 96 19.53 -17.70 1.53
N ASP A 97 18.79 -16.63 1.76
CA ASP A 97 17.51 -16.33 1.10
C ASP A 97 17.73 -15.39 -0.11
N ILE A 98 18.85 -14.65 -0.15
CA ILE A 98 19.20 -13.71 -1.21
C ILE A 98 20.11 -14.37 -2.25
N GLU A 99 21.10 -15.15 -1.82
CA GLU A 99 22.11 -15.75 -2.72
C GLU A 99 21.52 -16.65 -3.82
N PRO A 100 20.46 -17.44 -3.62
CA PRO A 100 19.87 -18.27 -4.68
C PRO A 100 19.28 -17.48 -5.85
N VAL A 101 19.01 -16.18 -5.67
CA VAL A 101 18.43 -15.28 -6.67
C VAL A 101 19.30 -14.04 -6.93
N ARG A 102 20.59 -14.16 -6.60
CA ARG A 102 21.59 -13.09 -6.67
C ARG A 102 21.69 -12.47 -8.06
N ASP A 103 21.78 -13.30 -9.09
CA ASP A 103 22.04 -12.79 -10.44
C ASP A 103 20.80 -12.06 -10.99
N GLU A 104 19.61 -12.56 -10.71
CA GLU A 104 18.36 -11.91 -11.05
C GLU A 104 18.20 -10.57 -10.30
N LEU A 105 18.55 -10.52 -9.01
CA LEU A 105 18.52 -9.27 -8.24
C LEU A 105 19.56 -8.26 -8.73
N LYS A 106 20.77 -8.68 -9.09
CA LYS A 106 21.80 -7.81 -9.67
C LYS A 106 21.39 -7.20 -11.00
N ALA A 107 20.60 -7.90 -11.78
CA ALA A 107 20.07 -7.39 -13.05
C ALA A 107 19.03 -6.26 -12.86
N ILE A 108 18.45 -6.11 -11.68
CA ILE A 108 17.50 -5.04 -11.38
C ILE A 108 18.28 -3.83 -10.87
N VAL A 109 18.58 -2.90 -11.77
CA VAL A 109 19.27 -1.64 -11.47
C VAL A 109 18.25 -0.52 -11.46
N PRO A 110 18.20 0.33 -10.41
CA PRO A 110 17.20 1.38 -10.34
C PRO A 110 17.47 2.50 -11.34
N MET A 111 16.42 2.97 -11.99
CA MET A 111 16.42 4.21 -12.75
C MET A 111 16.54 5.40 -11.79
N LYS A 112 17.02 6.54 -12.31
CA LYS A 112 17.06 7.79 -11.54
C LYS A 112 15.68 8.20 -11.08
N ALA A 113 15.53 8.52 -9.78
CA ALA A 113 14.27 8.95 -9.19
C ALA A 113 13.90 10.40 -9.56
N ALA A 114 12.63 10.67 -9.74
CA ALA A 114 12.10 12.03 -9.64
C ALA A 114 11.95 12.35 -8.15
N PHE A 115 12.76 13.24 -7.62
CA PHE A 115 12.89 13.45 -6.19
C PHE A 115 13.05 14.94 -5.85
N ASP A 116 12.48 15.34 -4.72
CA ASP A 116 12.68 16.65 -4.12
C ASP A 116 13.02 16.45 -2.64
N ARG A 117 14.22 16.86 -2.25
CA ARG A 117 14.73 16.68 -0.88
C ARG A 117 13.87 17.38 0.18
N ASN A 118 13.14 18.42 -0.19
CA ASN A 118 12.24 19.10 0.74
C ASN A 118 11.10 18.20 1.22
N TYR A 119 10.73 17.19 0.42
CA TYR A 119 9.67 16.23 0.76
C TYR A 119 10.14 15.05 1.61
N ALA A 120 11.44 14.75 1.60
CA ALA A 120 12.04 13.69 2.43
C ALA A 120 13.49 14.06 2.80
N LYS A 121 13.64 14.99 3.73
CA LYS A 121 14.92 15.63 4.08
C LYS A 121 16.01 14.66 4.56
N ARG A 122 15.62 13.52 5.14
CA ARG A 122 16.55 12.49 5.64
C ARG A 122 17.09 11.56 4.56
N LEU A 123 16.63 11.71 3.30
CA LEU A 123 17.18 10.99 2.17
C LEU A 123 18.21 11.86 1.45
N ASP A 124 19.40 11.34 1.24
CA ASP A 124 20.56 12.06 0.72
C ASP A 124 21.14 11.46 -0.57
N GLY A 125 20.42 10.53 -1.21
CA GLY A 125 20.83 9.89 -2.46
C GLY A 125 20.93 10.88 -3.62
N ASP A 126 21.84 10.61 -4.56
CA ASP A 126 22.15 11.44 -5.71
C ASP A 126 21.75 10.84 -7.05
N ASN A 127 21.18 9.62 -7.05
CA ASN A 127 20.63 9.00 -8.26
C ASN A 127 19.26 9.63 -8.63
N VAL A 128 19.30 10.92 -8.94
CA VAL A 128 18.13 11.78 -9.15
C VAL A 128 18.11 12.32 -10.57
N LYS A 129 16.90 12.48 -11.13
CA LYS A 129 16.68 13.13 -12.42
C LYS A 129 16.96 14.63 -12.33
N ASP A 130 17.61 15.18 -13.35
CA ASP A 130 17.79 16.61 -13.52
C ASP A 130 16.53 17.21 -14.20
N CYS A 131 15.55 17.56 -13.38
CA CYS A 131 14.28 18.14 -13.81
C CYS A 131 14.12 19.56 -13.24
N LYS A 132 13.73 20.51 -14.10
CA LYS A 132 13.54 21.92 -13.69
C LYS A 132 12.15 22.18 -13.12
N THR A 133 11.15 21.45 -13.57
CA THR A 133 9.76 21.60 -13.19
C THR A 133 9.14 20.25 -12.80
N ARG A 134 8.00 20.29 -12.12
CA ARG A 134 7.20 19.08 -11.86
C ARG A 134 6.73 18.42 -13.16
N TRP A 135 6.48 19.22 -14.19
CA TRP A 135 6.12 18.70 -15.51
C TRP A 135 7.28 17.95 -16.19
N ASP A 136 8.51 18.45 -16.06
CA ASP A 136 9.69 17.73 -16.54
C ASP A 136 9.85 16.39 -15.83
N MET A 137 9.55 16.32 -14.52
CA MET A 137 9.52 15.04 -13.79
C MET A 137 8.50 14.08 -14.39
N VAL A 138 7.27 14.55 -14.66
CA VAL A 138 6.22 13.74 -15.29
C VAL A 138 6.68 13.18 -16.62
N GLU A 139 7.20 14.03 -17.54
CA GLU A 139 7.61 13.58 -18.87
C GLU A 139 8.79 12.59 -18.80
N ALA A 140 9.77 12.84 -17.93
CA ALA A 140 10.90 11.93 -17.75
C ALA A 140 10.49 10.56 -17.15
N LEU A 141 9.48 10.54 -16.29
CA LEU A 141 8.90 9.29 -15.74
C LEU A 141 8.09 8.53 -16.80
N ARG A 142 7.32 9.24 -17.62
CA ARG A 142 6.58 8.66 -18.75
C ARG A 142 7.54 7.99 -19.74
N GLU A 143 8.65 8.64 -20.05
CA GLU A 143 9.69 8.07 -20.92
C GLU A 143 10.29 6.80 -20.32
N ASP A 144 10.60 6.79 -19.02
CA ASP A 144 11.10 5.60 -18.33
C ASP A 144 10.10 4.43 -18.41
N ILE A 145 8.80 4.68 -18.21
CA ILE A 145 7.76 3.65 -18.28
C ILE A 145 7.70 3.06 -19.70
N ARG A 146 7.68 3.91 -20.72
CA ARG A 146 7.66 3.45 -22.13
C ARG A 146 8.91 2.64 -22.47
N ARG A 147 10.09 3.14 -22.10
CA ARG A 147 11.35 2.47 -22.31
C ARG A 147 11.40 1.11 -21.62
N PHE A 148 11.07 1.06 -20.31
CA PHE A 148 11.04 -0.18 -19.55
C PHE A 148 10.08 -1.21 -20.17
N LYS A 149 8.89 -0.77 -20.57
CA LYS A 149 7.89 -1.61 -21.24
C LYS A 149 8.43 -2.21 -22.53
N ALA A 150 9.08 -1.40 -23.38
CA ALA A 150 9.61 -1.83 -24.66
C ALA A 150 10.84 -2.76 -24.52
N GLU A 151 11.82 -2.39 -23.69
CA GLU A 151 13.05 -3.15 -23.50
C GLU A 151 12.81 -4.55 -22.91
N ASN A 152 11.80 -4.68 -22.06
CA ASN A 152 11.45 -5.93 -21.39
C ASN A 152 10.33 -6.71 -22.08
N ASN A 153 9.78 -6.19 -23.19
CA ASN A 153 8.63 -6.75 -23.89
C ASN A 153 7.44 -7.00 -22.96
N CYS A 154 7.13 -6.02 -22.11
CA CYS A 154 5.99 -6.10 -21.21
C CYS A 154 4.71 -5.70 -21.95
N ASP A 155 3.66 -6.50 -21.81
CA ASP A 155 2.34 -6.18 -22.38
C ASP A 155 1.62 -5.14 -21.52
N ARG A 156 1.82 -5.21 -20.19
CA ARG A 156 1.17 -4.37 -19.19
C ARG A 156 2.17 -3.89 -18.16
N ILE A 157 1.87 -2.77 -17.55
CA ILE A 157 2.66 -2.19 -16.45
C ILE A 157 1.74 -1.93 -15.26
N VAL A 158 2.26 -2.11 -14.05
CA VAL A 158 1.70 -1.59 -12.79
C VAL A 158 2.79 -0.83 -12.08
N VAL A 159 2.48 0.37 -11.59
CA VAL A 159 3.40 1.18 -10.79
C VAL A 159 2.94 1.15 -9.33
N ILE A 160 3.87 0.86 -8.42
CA ILE A 160 3.61 0.80 -6.99
C ILE A 160 4.61 1.65 -6.21
N TRP A 161 4.09 2.55 -5.37
CA TRP A 161 4.92 3.35 -4.48
C TRP A 161 5.23 2.54 -3.20
N ALA A 162 6.49 2.22 -3.01
CA ALA A 162 7.04 1.57 -1.81
C ALA A 162 8.23 2.37 -1.23
N ALA A 163 8.39 3.62 -1.67
CA ALA A 163 9.36 4.57 -1.14
C ALA A 163 8.89 5.16 0.19
N SER A 164 9.79 5.88 0.84
CA SER A 164 9.55 6.57 2.10
C SER A 164 8.39 7.56 2.03
N THR A 165 7.79 7.82 3.19
CA THR A 165 6.72 8.80 3.37
C THR A 165 7.23 10.21 3.08
N GLU A 166 6.56 10.94 2.19
CA GLU A 166 6.77 12.37 1.96
C GLU A 166 6.12 13.21 3.06
N ILE A 167 6.51 14.50 3.18
CA ILE A 167 5.81 15.44 4.05
C ILE A 167 4.34 15.54 3.65
N TYR A 168 3.50 15.88 4.63
CA TYR A 168 2.07 16.03 4.40
C TYR A 168 1.77 17.23 3.50
N VAL A 169 1.06 16.98 2.41
CA VAL A 169 0.49 18.01 1.54
C VAL A 169 -1.02 18.02 1.75
N PRO A 170 -1.58 19.07 2.37
CA PRO A 170 -3.02 19.21 2.50
C PRO A 170 -3.70 19.25 1.12
N VAL A 171 -4.92 18.78 1.03
CA VAL A 171 -5.71 18.95 -0.19
C VAL A 171 -6.11 20.43 -0.31
N ASP A 172 -5.71 21.03 -1.42
CA ASP A 172 -6.09 22.38 -1.83
C ASP A 172 -7.06 22.27 -3.01
N GLU A 173 -8.26 22.79 -2.88
CA GLU A 173 -9.30 22.66 -3.89
C GLU A 173 -8.95 23.40 -5.20
N GLU A 174 -8.21 24.52 -5.12
CA GLU A 174 -7.80 25.29 -6.29
C GLU A 174 -6.74 24.57 -7.13
N VAL A 175 -5.89 23.71 -6.49
CA VAL A 175 -4.83 22.96 -7.16
C VAL A 175 -5.24 21.52 -7.41
N HIS A 176 -5.87 20.87 -6.45
CA HIS A 176 -6.15 19.42 -6.46
C HIS A 176 -7.59 19.07 -6.89
N GLY A 177 -8.47 20.08 -7.02
CA GLY A 177 -9.89 19.88 -7.30
C GLY A 177 -10.19 19.38 -8.72
N THR A 178 -9.33 19.68 -9.70
CA THR A 178 -9.49 19.25 -11.10
C THR A 178 -8.17 18.82 -11.72
N LEU A 179 -8.24 17.93 -12.71
CA LEU A 179 -7.06 17.51 -13.47
C LEU A 179 -6.37 18.69 -14.17
N ALA A 180 -7.15 19.61 -14.73
CA ALA A 180 -6.62 20.79 -15.42
C ALA A 180 -5.84 21.72 -14.48
N ALA A 181 -6.34 21.93 -13.25
CA ALA A 181 -5.65 22.73 -12.23
C ALA A 181 -4.33 22.06 -11.80
N LEU A 182 -4.34 20.76 -11.54
CA LEU A 182 -3.14 20.01 -11.19
C LEU A 182 -2.07 20.05 -12.30
N GLU A 183 -2.47 19.90 -13.57
CA GLU A 183 -1.57 20.02 -14.72
C GLU A 183 -0.98 21.44 -14.83
N ALA A 184 -1.77 22.48 -14.58
CA ALA A 184 -1.29 23.86 -14.58
C ALA A 184 -0.27 24.09 -13.46
N ALA A 185 -0.52 23.60 -12.26
CA ALA A 185 0.39 23.67 -11.11
C ALA A 185 1.72 22.92 -11.40
N MET A 186 1.66 21.71 -12.01
CA MET A 186 2.86 20.96 -12.43
C MET A 186 3.70 21.75 -13.44
N LYS A 187 3.06 22.41 -14.42
CA LYS A 187 3.72 23.24 -15.44
C LYS A 187 4.29 24.53 -14.86
N ALA A 188 3.62 25.11 -13.88
CA ALA A 188 4.09 26.28 -13.15
C ALA A 188 5.19 25.98 -12.14
N ASN A 189 5.52 24.70 -11.95
CA ASN A 189 6.46 24.20 -10.93
C ASN A 189 6.04 24.56 -9.51
N ASP A 190 4.78 24.39 -9.19
CA ASP A 190 4.29 24.53 -7.82
C ASP A 190 4.88 23.40 -6.95
N THR A 191 5.91 23.75 -6.18
CA THR A 191 6.63 22.83 -5.31
C THR A 191 6.04 22.74 -3.91
N GLU A 192 5.03 23.53 -3.60
CA GLU A 192 4.33 23.50 -2.32
C GLU A 192 3.16 22.50 -2.33
N HIS A 193 2.38 22.51 -3.41
CA HIS A 193 1.17 21.68 -3.51
C HIS A 193 1.37 20.41 -4.35
N VAL A 194 2.38 20.35 -5.22
CA VAL A 194 2.64 19.19 -6.07
C VAL A 194 3.82 18.37 -5.55
N ALA A 195 3.52 17.26 -4.84
CA ALA A 195 4.52 16.32 -4.38
C ALA A 195 5.14 15.51 -5.54
N PRO A 196 6.41 15.07 -5.43
CA PRO A 196 7.01 14.15 -6.39
C PRO A 196 6.18 12.89 -6.65
N SER A 197 5.56 12.31 -5.61
CA SER A 197 4.68 11.14 -5.74
C SER A 197 3.47 11.38 -6.66
N MET A 198 2.95 12.62 -6.72
CA MET A 198 1.88 12.99 -7.65
C MET A 198 2.37 12.92 -9.11
N CYS A 199 3.65 13.28 -9.36
CA CYS A 199 4.24 13.15 -10.69
C CYS A 199 4.34 11.69 -11.14
N TYR A 200 4.71 10.77 -10.24
CA TYR A 200 4.72 9.33 -10.53
C TYR A 200 3.33 8.78 -10.84
N ALA A 201 2.34 9.15 -10.02
CA ALA A 201 0.96 8.71 -10.22
C ALA A 201 0.40 9.21 -11.56
N TYR A 202 0.60 10.50 -11.85
CA TYR A 202 0.20 11.09 -13.14
C TYR A 202 0.88 10.37 -14.31
N ALA A 203 2.20 10.18 -14.25
CA ALA A 203 2.96 9.53 -15.33
C ALA A 203 2.48 8.08 -15.57
N ALA A 204 2.24 7.32 -14.50
CA ALA A 204 1.72 5.97 -14.59
C ALA A 204 0.35 5.93 -15.30
N LEU A 205 -0.59 6.74 -14.83
CA LEU A 205 -1.95 6.80 -15.39
C LEU A 205 -1.93 7.26 -16.85
N ALA A 206 -1.09 8.26 -17.20
CA ALA A 206 -0.93 8.75 -18.57
C ALA A 206 -0.39 7.69 -19.53
N GLU A 207 0.42 6.73 -19.05
CA GLU A 207 0.96 5.62 -19.84
C GLU A 207 0.09 4.35 -19.74
N GLY A 208 -1.13 4.46 -19.22
CA GLY A 208 -2.07 3.33 -19.12
C GLY A 208 -1.61 2.26 -18.12
N ALA A 209 -0.96 2.67 -17.05
CA ALA A 209 -0.55 1.80 -15.95
C ALA A 209 -1.33 2.11 -14.67
N PRO A 210 -1.91 1.12 -13.98
CA PRO A 210 -2.44 1.28 -12.64
C PRO A 210 -1.40 1.85 -11.68
N PHE A 211 -1.86 2.65 -10.70
CA PHE A 211 -0.98 3.18 -9.67
C PHE A 211 -1.47 2.81 -8.27
N ILE A 212 -0.54 2.33 -7.45
CA ILE A 212 -0.79 1.90 -6.07
C ILE A 212 0.04 2.75 -5.12
N MET A 213 -0.61 3.42 -4.16
CA MET A 213 0.05 4.24 -3.15
C MET A 213 0.26 3.45 -1.85
N GLY A 214 1.47 2.95 -1.65
CA GLY A 214 1.83 2.15 -0.46
C GLY A 214 2.27 2.95 0.76
N ALA A 215 2.42 4.28 0.64
CA ALA A 215 2.70 5.20 1.74
C ALA A 215 1.46 6.06 2.06
N PRO A 216 1.42 6.79 3.19
CA PRO A 216 0.26 7.60 3.57
C PRO A 216 0.14 8.93 2.84
N ASN A 217 1.01 9.23 1.87
CA ASN A 217 1.00 10.47 1.09
C ASN A 217 -0.36 10.73 0.44
N THR A 218 -0.74 12.00 0.29
CA THR A 218 -2.01 12.40 -0.31
C THR A 218 -2.16 11.92 -1.76
N THR A 219 -1.15 12.04 -2.55
CA THR A 219 -0.89 11.57 -3.94
C THR A 219 -2.11 11.24 -4.81
N VAL A 220 -2.74 10.08 -4.61
CA VAL A 220 -3.89 9.60 -5.41
C VAL A 220 -5.24 9.92 -4.76
N ASP A 221 -5.24 10.43 -3.54
CA ASP A 221 -6.43 10.72 -2.74
C ASP A 221 -6.84 12.20 -2.90
N ILE A 222 -6.91 12.62 -4.16
CA ILE A 222 -7.30 13.98 -4.59
C ILE A 222 -8.22 13.89 -5.82
N PRO A 223 -9.22 14.79 -5.97
CA PRO A 223 -10.17 14.74 -7.06
C PRO A 223 -9.51 14.76 -8.45
N ALA A 224 -8.44 15.53 -8.65
CA ALA A 224 -7.69 15.57 -9.91
C ALA A 224 -7.16 14.18 -10.33
N MET A 225 -6.68 13.36 -9.39
CA MET A 225 -6.20 12.01 -9.70
C MET A 225 -7.35 11.03 -9.91
N TRP A 226 -8.49 11.22 -9.26
CA TRP A 226 -9.69 10.44 -9.53
C TRP A 226 -10.19 10.72 -10.96
N GLU A 227 -10.27 11.99 -11.36
CA GLU A 227 -10.58 12.41 -12.73
C GLU A 227 -9.61 11.78 -13.75
N MET A 228 -8.30 11.80 -13.45
CA MET A 228 -7.28 11.21 -14.30
C MET A 228 -7.46 9.70 -14.45
N ALA A 229 -7.73 8.98 -13.36
CA ALA A 229 -7.96 7.55 -13.37
C ALA A 229 -9.20 7.15 -14.20
N GLU A 230 -10.30 7.92 -14.09
CA GLU A 230 -11.50 7.76 -14.91
C GLU A 230 -11.21 8.03 -16.40
N LYS A 231 -10.52 9.13 -16.70
CA LYS A 231 -10.17 9.53 -18.08
C LYS A 231 -9.28 8.50 -18.77
N THR A 232 -8.31 7.96 -18.06
CA THR A 232 -7.37 6.96 -18.61
C THR A 232 -7.89 5.52 -18.51
N LYS A 233 -9.00 5.32 -17.80
CA LYS A 233 -9.60 4.01 -17.50
C LYS A 233 -8.61 3.09 -16.79
N MET A 234 -7.88 3.63 -15.82
CA MET A 234 -6.92 2.90 -15.01
C MET A 234 -7.36 2.82 -13.55
N PRO A 235 -7.14 1.68 -12.88
CA PRO A 235 -7.36 1.57 -11.46
C PRO A 235 -6.29 2.32 -10.65
N ILE A 236 -6.72 2.92 -9.55
CA ILE A 236 -5.87 3.46 -8.50
C ILE A 236 -6.23 2.85 -7.16
N ALA A 237 -5.26 2.69 -6.28
CA ALA A 237 -5.45 2.21 -4.92
C ALA A 237 -4.50 2.93 -3.94
N GLY A 238 -4.98 3.18 -2.75
CA GLY A 238 -4.21 3.82 -1.66
C GLY A 238 -5.01 3.75 -0.35
N LYS A 239 -4.39 4.03 0.77
CA LYS A 239 -3.00 4.44 1.01
C LYS A 239 -2.41 3.64 2.15
N ASP A 240 -1.09 3.53 2.19
CA ASP A 240 -0.30 2.94 3.29
C ASP A 240 -0.55 1.44 3.51
N PHE A 241 0.46 0.60 3.30
CA PHE A 241 0.37 -0.86 3.46
C PHE A 241 -0.03 -1.25 4.89
N LYS A 242 -1.06 -2.07 5.03
CA LYS A 242 -1.61 -2.49 6.31
C LYS A 242 -0.76 -3.59 6.96
N THR A 243 0.21 -3.16 7.75
CA THR A 243 1.10 -4.01 8.55
C THR A 243 0.96 -3.68 10.04
N GLY A 244 1.55 -4.49 10.90
CA GLY A 244 1.76 -4.19 12.31
C GLY A 244 0.50 -3.77 13.08
N GLN A 245 0.57 -2.64 13.79
CA GLN A 245 -0.49 -2.20 14.71
C GLN A 245 -1.81 -1.85 14.04
N THR A 246 -1.83 -1.34 12.80
CA THR A 246 -3.10 -1.05 12.14
C THR A 246 -3.83 -2.35 11.76
N LEU A 247 -3.11 -3.41 11.40
CA LEU A 247 -3.70 -4.73 11.24
C LEU A 247 -4.35 -5.20 12.56
N VAL A 248 -3.65 -5.03 13.69
CA VAL A 248 -4.19 -5.34 15.02
C VAL A 248 -5.44 -4.50 15.31
N LYS A 249 -5.38 -3.18 15.11
CA LYS A 249 -6.53 -2.27 15.34
C LYS A 249 -7.74 -2.65 14.50
N SER A 250 -7.57 -2.81 13.20
CA SER A 250 -8.67 -3.12 12.28
C SER A 250 -9.29 -4.50 12.50
N GLY A 251 -8.52 -5.46 13.06
CA GLY A 251 -9.01 -6.78 13.43
C GLY A 251 -9.59 -6.85 14.85
N PHE A 252 -9.06 -6.07 15.80
CA PHE A 252 -9.44 -6.18 17.22
C PHE A 252 -10.53 -5.17 17.62
N ALA A 253 -10.55 -3.95 17.11
CA ALA A 253 -11.60 -2.99 17.42
C ALA A 253 -13.01 -3.51 17.10
N PRO A 254 -13.25 -4.26 16.01
CA PRO A 254 -14.53 -4.91 15.78
C PRO A 254 -15.01 -5.82 16.90
N ILE A 255 -14.10 -6.49 17.62
CA ILE A 255 -14.46 -7.34 18.77
C ILE A 255 -15.03 -6.51 19.91
N ILE A 256 -14.46 -5.32 20.16
CA ILE A 256 -14.96 -4.38 21.16
C ILE A 256 -16.37 -3.92 20.76
N GLY A 257 -16.56 -3.47 19.52
CA GLY A 257 -17.84 -2.97 19.01
C GLY A 257 -18.94 -4.03 19.03
N THR A 258 -18.68 -5.22 18.49
CA THR A 258 -19.69 -6.31 18.43
C THR A 258 -20.10 -6.84 19.80
N ARG A 259 -19.27 -6.63 20.84
CA ARG A 259 -19.58 -6.98 22.23
C ARG A 259 -20.16 -5.83 23.02
N CYS A 260 -20.40 -4.68 22.42
CA CYS A 260 -20.86 -3.46 23.09
C CYS A 260 -20.03 -3.11 24.34
N LEU A 261 -18.70 -3.27 24.23
CA LEU A 261 -17.76 -2.86 25.26
C LEU A 261 -17.37 -1.40 25.02
N GLY A 262 -17.28 -0.60 26.07
CA GLY A 262 -16.83 0.78 25.95
C GLY A 262 -15.31 0.87 25.87
N LEU A 263 -14.82 1.93 25.25
CA LEU A 263 -13.40 2.25 25.15
C LEU A 263 -13.09 3.50 25.96
N SER A 264 -12.17 3.39 26.93
CA SER A 264 -11.65 4.54 27.69
C SER A 264 -10.34 5.06 27.14
N GLY A 265 -9.55 4.19 26.52
CA GLY A 265 -8.29 4.61 25.90
C GLY A 265 -7.62 3.53 25.07
N TRP A 266 -6.88 3.98 24.05
CA TRP A 266 -6.02 3.14 23.24
C TRP A 266 -4.67 3.85 23.04
N PHE A 267 -3.66 3.42 23.76
CA PHE A 267 -2.31 3.94 23.64
C PHE A 267 -1.43 2.97 22.85
N SER A 268 -0.90 3.43 21.73
CA SER A 268 -0.02 2.66 20.86
C SER A 268 1.37 3.27 20.84
N THR A 269 2.41 2.44 20.99
CA THR A 269 3.78 2.86 20.73
C THR A 269 4.48 1.86 19.82
N ASN A 270 5.33 2.37 18.93
CA ASN A 270 6.18 1.57 18.04
C ASN A 270 7.64 1.94 18.23
N ILE A 271 8.50 0.94 18.15
CA ILE A 271 9.95 1.10 18.03
C ILE A 271 10.37 0.47 16.71
N LEU A 272 11.10 1.20 15.87
CA LEU A 272 11.46 0.83 14.50
C LEU A 272 12.85 1.39 14.18
N GLY A 273 13.73 0.59 13.58
CA GLY A 273 15.13 0.96 13.36
C GLY A 273 15.56 1.01 11.88
N ASN A 274 14.66 0.77 10.93
CA ASN A 274 14.94 0.84 9.50
C ASN A 274 14.88 2.28 8.95
N ARG A 275 15.14 2.46 7.65
CA ARG A 275 15.17 3.78 7.01
C ARG A 275 13.81 4.50 7.04
N ASP A 276 12.69 3.78 6.99
CA ASP A 276 11.36 4.40 7.19
C ASP A 276 11.24 5.02 8.58
N GLY A 277 11.74 4.32 9.61
CA GLY A 277 11.83 4.85 10.97
C GLY A 277 12.67 6.13 11.05
N LEU A 278 13.80 6.18 10.36
CA LEU A 278 14.66 7.37 10.28
C LEU A 278 13.93 8.56 9.62
N VAL A 279 13.21 8.34 8.54
CA VAL A 279 12.43 9.39 7.86
C VAL A 279 11.30 9.88 8.75
N LEU A 280 10.62 8.98 9.45
CA LEU A 280 9.52 9.30 10.37
C LEU A 280 9.97 9.96 11.68
N ASP A 281 11.26 9.97 11.98
CA ASP A 281 11.82 10.75 13.10
C ASP A 281 11.81 12.27 12.81
N GLU A 282 11.60 12.67 11.55
CA GLU A 282 11.34 14.06 11.17
C GLU A 282 9.87 14.42 11.41
N PRO A 283 9.55 15.46 12.22
CA PRO A 283 8.17 15.78 12.60
C PRO A 283 7.21 16.00 11.43
N ALA A 284 7.68 16.62 10.33
CA ALA A 284 6.84 16.89 9.15
C ALA A 284 6.42 15.59 8.42
N ASN A 285 7.30 14.60 8.33
CA ASN A 285 7.00 13.30 7.74
C ASN A 285 6.17 12.43 8.71
N PHE A 286 6.42 12.56 10.03
CA PHE A 286 5.62 11.88 11.05
C PHE A 286 4.16 12.30 11.04
N HIS A 287 3.89 13.59 10.84
CA HIS A 287 2.52 14.13 10.79
C HIS A 287 1.66 13.43 9.73
N THR A 288 2.21 13.17 8.54
CA THR A 288 1.53 12.40 7.49
C THR A 288 1.08 11.01 7.97
N LYS A 289 1.94 10.35 8.75
CA LYS A 289 1.65 9.01 9.32
C LYS A 289 0.67 9.07 10.51
N GLU A 290 0.70 10.13 11.30
CA GLU A 290 -0.18 10.32 12.45
C GLU A 290 -1.63 10.52 12.00
N VAL A 291 -1.87 11.40 11.02
CA VAL A 291 -3.20 11.62 10.41
C VAL A 291 -3.80 10.28 9.92
N SER A 292 -3.01 9.47 9.23
CA SER A 292 -3.45 8.16 8.73
C SER A 292 -3.83 7.17 9.84
N LYS A 293 -3.18 7.21 11.01
CA LYS A 293 -3.37 6.21 12.09
C LYS A 293 -4.49 6.54 13.06
N LEU A 294 -4.82 7.81 13.25
CA LEU A 294 -5.84 8.24 14.21
C LEU A 294 -7.24 7.90 13.70
N SER A 295 -7.52 8.09 12.41
CA SER A 295 -8.84 7.85 11.81
C SER A 295 -9.31 6.39 11.81
N THR A 296 -8.40 5.42 12.06
CA THR A 296 -8.75 3.98 11.97
C THR A 296 -9.77 3.55 13.02
N LEU A 297 -9.66 4.00 14.27
CA LEU A 297 -10.58 3.59 15.34
C LEU A 297 -11.95 4.25 15.19
N GLU A 298 -11.98 5.53 14.84
CA GLU A 298 -13.20 6.33 14.71
C GLU A 298 -14.14 5.78 13.63
N SER A 299 -13.57 5.17 12.58
CA SER A 299 -14.38 4.54 11.52
C SER A 299 -14.86 3.12 11.84
N ILE A 300 -14.41 2.52 12.95
CA ILE A 300 -14.83 1.18 13.40
C ILE A 300 -15.71 1.28 14.64
N LEU A 301 -15.32 2.13 15.59
CA LEU A 301 -16.05 2.40 16.83
C LEU A 301 -16.67 3.80 16.67
N VAL A 302 -17.86 3.82 16.07
CA VAL A 302 -18.53 5.05 15.60
C VAL A 302 -19.21 5.76 16.77
N PRO A 303 -18.74 6.96 17.20
CA PRO A 303 -19.31 7.68 18.33
C PRO A 303 -20.79 8.06 18.13
N GLU A 304 -21.18 8.38 16.89
CA GLU A 304 -22.55 8.76 16.53
C GLU A 304 -23.55 7.61 16.71
N GLU A 305 -23.10 6.37 16.55
CA GLU A 305 -23.93 5.18 16.73
C GLU A 305 -24.03 4.75 18.19
N GLN A 306 -22.95 4.91 18.96
CA GLN A 306 -22.86 4.48 20.36
C GLN A 306 -22.12 5.52 21.23
N PRO A 307 -22.72 6.70 21.47
CA PRO A 307 -22.03 7.81 22.13
C PRO A 307 -21.57 7.51 23.55
N ASP A 308 -22.34 6.71 24.30
CA ASP A 308 -21.97 6.32 25.66
C ASP A 308 -20.72 5.43 25.76
N LEU A 309 -20.31 4.84 24.64
CA LEU A 309 -19.21 3.89 24.59
C LEU A 309 -17.94 4.46 23.93
N TYR A 310 -18.09 5.40 22.96
CA TYR A 310 -16.98 5.78 22.08
C TYR A 310 -16.77 7.29 21.92
N THR A 311 -17.52 8.16 22.59
CA THR A 311 -17.34 9.62 22.45
C THR A 311 -16.09 10.12 23.16
N ASP A 312 -15.76 9.56 24.31
CA ASP A 312 -14.80 10.15 25.26
C ASP A 312 -13.67 9.17 25.61
N TYR A 313 -12.83 8.82 24.59
CA TYR A 313 -11.68 7.97 24.83
C TYR A 313 -10.36 8.63 24.44
N TYR A 314 -9.31 8.32 25.18
CA TYR A 314 -7.96 8.80 24.88
C TYR A 314 -7.28 7.93 23.83
N HIS A 315 -6.98 8.51 22.65
CA HIS A 315 -6.25 7.82 21.59
C HIS A 315 -4.90 8.49 21.33
N LYS A 316 -3.81 7.73 21.47
CA LYS A 316 -2.46 8.23 21.23
C LYS A 316 -1.61 7.21 20.49
N VAL A 317 -0.85 7.72 19.51
CA VAL A 317 0.13 6.93 18.76
C VAL A 317 1.52 7.57 18.93
N ARG A 318 2.52 6.73 19.19
CA ARG A 318 3.94 7.10 19.24
C ARG A 318 4.74 6.22 18.30
N ILE A 319 5.71 6.81 17.59
CA ILE A 319 6.71 6.09 16.80
C ILE A 319 8.08 6.60 17.27
N ASN A 320 8.97 5.68 17.61
CA ASN A 320 10.31 6.00 18.09
C ASN A 320 11.32 5.33 17.14
N TYR A 321 12.22 6.14 16.59
CA TYR A 321 13.34 5.61 15.83
C TYR A 321 14.38 5.02 16.79
N TYR A 322 14.70 3.74 16.57
CA TYR A 322 15.68 3.03 17.39
C TYR A 322 16.52 2.10 16.51
N PRO A 323 17.69 2.55 16.04
CA PRO A 323 18.53 1.84 15.08
C PRO A 323 18.77 0.34 15.39
N PRO A 324 19.01 -0.08 16.66
CA PRO A 324 19.27 -1.49 16.94
C PRO A 324 18.13 -2.46 16.59
N ARG A 325 16.95 -1.96 16.25
CA ARG A 325 15.82 -2.80 15.83
C ARG A 325 15.85 -3.16 14.34
N ASN A 326 16.56 -2.41 13.50
CA ASN A 326 16.54 -2.61 12.05
C ASN A 326 15.08 -2.71 11.53
N ASP A 327 14.73 -3.75 10.77
CA ASP A 327 13.36 -4.01 10.29
C ASP A 327 12.43 -4.66 11.34
N ASN A 328 12.96 -5.03 12.52
CA ASN A 328 12.15 -5.59 13.60
C ASN A 328 11.35 -4.48 14.28
N LYS A 329 10.09 -4.38 13.92
CA LYS A 329 9.16 -3.40 14.47
C LYS A 329 8.47 -3.96 15.69
N GLU A 330 8.70 -3.35 16.82
CA GLU A 330 8.02 -3.71 18.07
C GLU A 330 6.91 -2.72 18.35
N GLY A 331 5.68 -3.21 18.52
CA GLY A 331 4.51 -2.42 18.83
C GLY A 331 3.86 -2.87 20.14
N TRP A 332 3.57 -1.92 21.01
CA TRP A 332 2.75 -2.15 22.20
C TRP A 332 1.45 -1.39 22.09
N ASP A 333 0.35 -2.08 22.37
CA ASP A 333 -0.95 -1.47 22.52
C ASP A 333 -1.44 -1.71 23.95
N ASN A 334 -1.79 -0.62 24.64
CA ASN A 334 -2.50 -0.64 25.90
C ASN A 334 -3.91 -0.16 25.64
N ILE A 335 -4.88 -1.03 25.88
CA ILE A 335 -6.28 -0.81 25.53
C ILE A 335 -7.09 -0.89 26.82
N ASP A 336 -7.62 0.24 27.26
CA ASP A 336 -8.45 0.35 28.44
C ASP A 336 -9.91 0.38 28.00
N ILE A 337 -10.64 -0.66 28.38
CA ILE A 337 -12.07 -0.85 28.06
C ILE A 337 -12.90 -0.90 29.34
N PHE A 338 -14.20 -0.71 29.20
CA PHE A 338 -15.14 -0.93 30.28
C PHE A 338 -16.33 -1.78 29.82
N GLY A 339 -16.91 -2.49 30.77
CA GLY A 339 -18.02 -3.39 30.50
C GLY A 339 -19.21 -3.13 31.42
N TRP A 340 -19.89 -4.19 31.83
CA TRP A 340 -21.08 -4.13 32.67
C TRP A 340 -20.88 -3.21 33.88
N MET A 341 -21.83 -2.29 34.09
CA MET A 341 -21.80 -1.29 35.18
C MET A 341 -20.61 -0.33 35.15
N GLY A 342 -19.95 -0.17 34.01
CA GLY A 342 -18.77 0.69 33.87
C GLY A 342 -17.46 0.13 34.46
N TYR A 343 -17.42 -1.18 34.80
CA TYR A 343 -16.20 -1.77 35.38
C TYR A 343 -15.07 -1.81 34.36
N PRO A 344 -13.88 -1.28 34.74
CA PRO A 344 -12.74 -1.20 33.84
C PRO A 344 -12.05 -2.54 33.67
N MET A 345 -11.52 -2.76 32.47
CA MET A 345 -10.66 -3.87 32.11
C MET A 345 -9.55 -3.37 31.21
N GLN A 346 -8.46 -4.11 31.13
CA GLN A 346 -7.31 -3.73 30.32
C GLN A 346 -6.87 -4.90 29.45
N ILE A 347 -6.51 -4.58 28.19
CA ILE A 347 -5.90 -5.52 27.25
C ILE A 347 -4.56 -4.94 26.85
N LYS A 348 -3.53 -5.79 26.86
CA LYS A 348 -2.18 -5.43 26.40
C LYS A 348 -1.78 -6.36 25.27
N ILE A 349 -1.33 -5.76 24.16
CA ILE A 349 -0.82 -6.49 23.02
C ILE A 349 0.64 -6.06 22.84
N ASN A 350 1.54 -7.04 22.79
CA ASN A 350 2.92 -6.84 22.37
C ASN A 350 3.15 -7.63 21.08
N PHE A 351 3.49 -6.93 20.02
CA PHE A 351 3.67 -7.50 18.70
C PHE A 351 5.04 -7.12 18.13
N LEU A 352 5.99 -8.06 18.16
CA LEU A 352 7.24 -7.95 17.44
C LEU A 352 7.07 -8.52 16.04
N CYS A 353 7.04 -7.66 15.04
CA CYS A 353 6.92 -8.07 13.63
C CYS A 353 8.14 -7.62 12.82
N ARG A 354 8.29 -8.24 11.64
CA ARG A 354 9.21 -7.77 10.61
C ARG A 354 8.39 -7.05 9.55
N ASP A 355 8.47 -5.72 9.54
CA ASP A 355 7.55 -4.86 8.78
C ASP A 355 7.61 -5.16 7.27
N SER A 356 8.82 -5.30 6.72
CA SER A 356 9.01 -5.61 5.29
C SER A 356 8.55 -7.03 4.92
N ILE A 357 8.64 -8.01 5.84
CA ILE A 357 8.11 -9.37 5.63
C ILE A 357 6.58 -9.37 5.59
N LEU A 358 5.93 -8.54 6.40
CA LEU A 358 4.47 -8.39 6.36
C LEU A 358 4.01 -7.62 5.11
N ALA A 359 4.79 -6.64 4.66
CA ALA A 359 4.43 -5.81 3.52
C ALA A 359 4.62 -6.52 2.17
N ALA A 360 5.67 -7.32 2.00
CA ALA A 360 6.03 -7.94 0.72
C ALA A 360 4.87 -8.72 0.04
N PRO A 361 4.13 -9.61 0.73
CA PRO A 361 2.99 -10.29 0.12
C PRO A 361 1.83 -9.34 -0.23
N LEU A 362 1.67 -8.22 0.49
CA LEU A 362 0.67 -7.21 0.14
C LEU A 362 1.00 -6.53 -1.19
N LEU A 363 2.29 -6.25 -1.47
CA LEU A 363 2.72 -5.72 -2.75
C LEU A 363 2.35 -6.68 -3.88
N LEU A 364 2.62 -7.97 -3.70
CA LEU A 364 2.28 -8.99 -4.70
C LEU A 364 0.78 -8.99 -4.99
N ASP A 365 -0.05 -9.05 -3.95
CA ASP A 365 -1.50 -9.10 -4.10
C ASP A 365 -2.05 -7.82 -4.74
N LEU A 366 -1.61 -6.65 -4.28
CA LEU A 366 -2.02 -5.36 -4.83
C LEU A 366 -1.67 -5.22 -6.32
N VAL A 367 -0.48 -5.66 -6.72
CA VAL A 367 -0.02 -5.62 -8.11
C VAL A 367 -0.86 -6.55 -8.99
N LEU A 368 -1.03 -7.82 -8.58
CA LEU A 368 -1.79 -8.81 -9.34
C LEU A 368 -3.27 -8.45 -9.45
N LEU A 369 -3.85 -7.91 -8.38
CA LEU A 369 -5.26 -7.51 -8.35
C LEU A 369 -5.52 -6.20 -9.09
N SER A 370 -4.56 -5.26 -9.11
CA SER A 370 -4.67 -4.04 -9.91
C SER A 370 -4.52 -4.33 -11.41
N ASP A 371 -3.61 -5.23 -11.82
CA ASP A 371 -3.53 -5.75 -13.20
C ASP A 371 -4.84 -6.43 -13.61
N LEU A 372 -5.40 -7.27 -12.73
CA LEU A 372 -6.68 -7.93 -12.96
C LEU A 372 -7.81 -6.92 -13.13
N ALA A 373 -7.91 -5.92 -12.24
CA ALA A 373 -8.94 -4.88 -12.29
C ALA A 373 -8.89 -4.12 -13.62
N ALA A 374 -7.69 -3.69 -14.06
CA ALA A 374 -7.50 -3.03 -15.35
C ALA A 374 -7.99 -3.91 -16.52
N ARG A 375 -7.60 -5.19 -16.55
CA ARG A 375 -8.02 -6.13 -17.59
C ARG A 375 -9.52 -6.45 -17.57
N LYS A 376 -10.17 -6.30 -16.42
CA LYS A 376 -11.62 -6.47 -16.24
C LYS A 376 -12.41 -5.17 -16.45
N GLY A 377 -11.74 -4.07 -16.86
CA GLY A 377 -12.37 -2.78 -17.10
C GLY A 377 -12.85 -2.07 -15.83
N ARG A 378 -12.31 -2.44 -14.66
CA ARG A 378 -12.52 -1.72 -13.42
C ARG A 378 -11.48 -0.60 -13.32
N TYR A 379 -11.90 0.62 -13.30
CA TYR A 379 -11.06 1.82 -13.24
C TYR A 379 -11.48 2.74 -12.09
N GLY A 380 -10.73 3.84 -11.89
CA GLY A 380 -10.92 4.70 -10.72
C GLY A 380 -10.45 4.05 -9.42
N THR A 381 -10.98 4.52 -8.30
CA THR A 381 -10.62 4.05 -6.96
C THR A 381 -11.09 2.61 -6.71
N GLN A 382 -10.15 1.71 -6.42
CA GLN A 382 -10.45 0.30 -6.18
C GLN A 382 -10.69 0.02 -4.70
N ARG A 383 -11.93 0.22 -4.25
CA ARG A 383 -12.31 0.09 -2.82
C ARG A 383 -12.11 -1.32 -2.26
N PHE A 384 -12.21 -2.37 -3.07
CA PHE A 384 -11.99 -3.75 -2.61
C PHE A 384 -10.53 -4.02 -2.19
N LEU A 385 -9.57 -3.20 -2.65
CA LEU A 385 -8.17 -3.27 -2.23
C LEU A 385 -7.91 -2.63 -0.86
N SER A 386 -8.90 -2.01 -0.24
CA SER A 386 -8.83 -1.46 1.13
C SER A 386 -8.35 -2.47 2.18
N PHE A 387 -8.60 -3.76 1.94
CA PHE A 387 -8.12 -4.85 2.80
C PHE A 387 -6.61 -4.80 3.06
N PHE A 388 -5.83 -4.35 2.08
CA PHE A 388 -4.37 -4.27 2.14
C PHE A 388 -3.83 -2.93 2.65
N LEU A 389 -4.71 -1.94 2.91
CA LEU A 389 -4.34 -0.53 3.11
C LEU A 389 -4.83 0.01 4.45
N LYS A 390 -4.02 0.87 5.11
CA LYS A 390 -4.31 1.45 6.42
C LYS A 390 -5.30 2.62 6.36
N SER A 391 -5.17 3.44 5.32
CA SER A 391 -6.03 4.59 5.07
C SER A 391 -6.70 4.42 3.71
N PRO A 392 -7.76 3.58 3.63
CA PRO A 392 -8.43 3.33 2.38
C PRO A 392 -9.01 4.59 1.78
N MET A 393 -8.81 4.74 0.47
CA MET A 393 -9.42 5.81 -0.30
C MET A 393 -10.95 5.69 -0.28
N HIS A 394 -11.61 6.84 -0.20
CA HIS A 394 -13.06 6.99 -0.21
C HIS A 394 -13.41 8.35 -0.82
N ASP A 395 -14.62 8.52 -1.29
CA ASP A 395 -15.06 9.81 -1.83
C ASP A 395 -15.54 10.73 -0.71
N TYR A 396 -14.59 11.43 -0.08
CA TYR A 396 -14.90 12.40 0.96
C TYR A 396 -15.69 13.61 0.45
N THR A 397 -15.67 13.90 -0.86
CA THR A 397 -16.47 14.98 -1.45
C THR A 397 -17.95 14.67 -1.43
N GLN A 398 -18.31 13.38 -1.37
CA GLN A 398 -19.68 12.90 -1.20
C GLN A 398 -20.02 12.53 0.26
N GLY A 399 -19.14 12.88 1.20
CA GLY A 399 -19.34 12.55 2.62
C GLY A 399 -19.18 11.06 2.96
N GLU A 400 -18.54 10.28 2.09
CA GLU A 400 -18.21 8.89 2.41
C GLU A 400 -17.18 8.82 3.54
N VAL A 401 -17.22 7.74 4.31
CA VAL A 401 -16.24 7.41 5.34
C VAL A 401 -15.41 6.18 4.94
N PRO A 402 -14.14 6.09 5.36
CA PRO A 402 -13.31 4.95 5.03
C PRO A 402 -13.80 3.70 5.77
N ILE A 403 -13.82 2.57 5.07
CA ILE A 403 -14.12 1.27 5.68
C ILE A 403 -12.81 0.69 6.22
N ASN A 404 -12.64 0.67 7.55
CA ASN A 404 -11.45 0.11 8.21
C ASN A 404 -11.70 -1.21 8.95
N HIS A 405 -12.96 -1.64 9.05
CA HIS A 405 -13.32 -2.91 9.66
C HIS A 405 -12.77 -4.09 8.83
N LEU A 406 -11.79 -4.83 9.37
CA LEU A 406 -11.02 -5.84 8.63
C LEU A 406 -11.90 -6.90 7.96
N PHE A 407 -12.92 -7.39 8.67
CA PHE A 407 -13.78 -8.46 8.15
C PHE A 407 -14.73 -7.96 7.05
N GLN A 408 -15.18 -6.71 7.11
CA GLN A 408 -15.93 -6.10 6.01
C GLN A 408 -15.04 -5.95 4.76
N GLN A 409 -13.82 -5.48 4.93
CA GLN A 409 -12.83 -5.37 3.85
C GLN A 409 -12.52 -6.75 3.23
N TYR A 410 -12.44 -7.78 4.06
CA TYR A 410 -12.22 -9.16 3.61
C TYR A 410 -13.37 -9.67 2.73
N VAL A 411 -14.61 -9.47 3.17
CA VAL A 411 -15.82 -9.81 2.38
C VAL A 411 -15.85 -9.02 1.07
N MET A 412 -15.56 -7.71 1.11
CA MET A 412 -15.49 -6.87 -0.08
C MET A 412 -14.44 -7.38 -1.09
N LEU A 413 -13.24 -7.74 -0.61
CA LEU A 413 -12.19 -8.30 -1.45
C LEU A 413 -12.66 -9.58 -2.14
N LYS A 414 -13.19 -10.53 -1.39
CA LYS A 414 -13.63 -11.81 -1.93
C LYS A 414 -14.81 -11.67 -2.89
N ASN A 415 -15.75 -10.78 -2.59
CA ASN A 415 -16.87 -10.51 -3.48
C ASN A 415 -16.43 -9.87 -4.80
N ALA A 416 -15.47 -8.95 -4.77
CA ALA A 416 -14.90 -8.39 -5.99
C ALA A 416 -14.26 -9.49 -6.88
N ILE A 417 -13.60 -10.49 -6.28
CA ILE A 417 -13.03 -11.61 -7.03
C ILE A 417 -14.14 -12.55 -7.56
N ARG A 418 -15.17 -12.83 -6.76
CA ARG A 418 -16.35 -13.61 -7.21
C ARG A 418 -16.98 -12.96 -8.44
N GLU A 419 -17.29 -11.68 -8.36
CA GLU A 419 -17.89 -10.91 -9.46
C GLU A 419 -17.02 -10.92 -10.73
N MET A 420 -15.70 -10.65 -10.59
CA MET A 420 -14.78 -10.69 -11.72
C MET A 420 -14.64 -12.09 -12.33
N GLY A 421 -14.90 -13.12 -11.55
CA GLY A 421 -14.95 -14.53 -11.98
C GLY A 421 -16.30 -15.02 -12.46
N GLY A 422 -17.36 -14.17 -12.42
CA GLY A 422 -18.71 -14.52 -12.82
C GLY A 422 -19.50 -15.32 -11.77
N TYR A 423 -19.11 -15.23 -10.50
CA TYR A 423 -19.83 -15.83 -9.36
C TYR A 423 -20.65 -14.78 -8.60
N GLU A 424 -21.70 -15.23 -7.93
CA GLU A 424 -22.50 -14.38 -7.05
C GLU A 424 -21.70 -13.92 -5.82
N ALA A 425 -22.00 -12.71 -5.36
CA ALA A 425 -21.49 -12.21 -4.08
C ALA A 425 -22.01 -13.04 -2.89
N ASP A 426 -21.25 -13.07 -1.82
CA ASP A 426 -21.59 -13.80 -0.60
C ASP A 426 -21.33 -12.88 0.61
N GLU A 427 -22.30 -12.81 1.51
CA GLU A 427 -22.21 -11.95 2.70
C GLU A 427 -21.52 -12.65 3.88
N GLU A 428 -21.38 -13.98 3.83
CA GLU A 428 -20.70 -14.73 4.88
C GLU A 428 -19.17 -14.65 4.75
N ILE A 429 -18.50 -14.66 5.88
CA ILE A 429 -17.05 -14.82 5.95
C ILE A 429 -16.69 -16.27 5.59
N ASP A 430 -15.74 -16.45 4.69
CA ASP A 430 -15.29 -17.76 4.21
C ASP A 430 -14.46 -18.51 5.26
#